data_b427a72cb00c8f985f6b3dce5545cea3
#
_entry.id   b427a72cb00c8f985f6b3dce5545cea3
#
_cell.length_a   1.000
_cell.length_b   1.000
_cell.length_c   1.000
_cell.angle_alpha   90.00
_cell.angle_beta   90.00
_cell.angle_gamma   90.00
#
_symmetry.space_group_name_H-M   'P 1'
#
loop_
_entity.id
_entity.type
_entity.pdbx_description
1 polymer ?
#
loop_
_entity_poly.entity_id
_entity_poly.type
_entity_poly.pdbx_seq_one_letter_code
_entity_poly.pdbx_strand_id
1 'polypeptide(L)'
;NMEGTIVIGEGEMDEAPMLYIGERLGTLNGPKFDIAVDPLEGTKFTANNEPNAFSVIAVANKGDLLSAPDTYMEKIAVGANLPKNLLDIDFGVEKNIKLLAKAKNKKISDLNVCVLKRPRHDEIVKVLTKMNVHINYIQDGDIAGVLSVIGEEPKNDIYYSTGGGPEGVLAAAALSCYGGQMQGRLVLNEEEKIRAKKLGIKDFNRKYNIDDMVRGDVIFCATGVTSGDLTKGVKDLGNEFEVTTFALHKSKKINKIITNIYNKWIRFQ
;
A
#
# COMPACT_ATOMS: atom_id res chain seq x y z
N ASN A 1 -4.45 24.86 -7.71
CA ASN A 1 -4.54 24.88 -9.17
C ASN A 1 -3.79 23.69 -9.74
N MET A 2 -4.51 22.62 -10.10
CA MET A 2 -3.95 21.39 -10.69
C MET A 2 -4.99 20.74 -11.60
N GLU A 3 -4.54 19.84 -12.47
CA GLU A 3 -5.34 18.87 -13.19
C GLU A 3 -4.97 17.47 -12.69
N GLY A 4 -5.76 16.90 -11.78
CA GLY A 4 -5.59 15.54 -11.28
C GLY A 4 -6.40 14.56 -12.12
N THR A 5 -5.89 13.34 -12.30
CA THR A 5 -6.63 12.20 -12.88
C THR A 5 -6.55 11.03 -11.91
N ILE A 6 -7.70 10.48 -11.53
CA ILE A 6 -7.73 9.26 -10.74
C ILE A 6 -7.24 8.09 -11.59
N VAL A 7 -6.17 7.44 -11.19
CA VAL A 7 -5.61 6.24 -11.85
C VAL A 7 -5.82 4.98 -11.04
N ILE A 8 -6.07 5.13 -9.75
CA ILE A 8 -6.53 4.11 -8.80
C ILE A 8 -7.58 4.80 -7.91
N GLY A 9 -8.74 4.20 -7.77
CA GLY A 9 -9.85 4.77 -7.00
C GLY A 9 -10.97 3.76 -6.80
N GLU A 10 -12.15 4.26 -6.46
CA GLU A 10 -13.35 3.47 -6.23
C GLU A 10 -13.99 3.01 -7.55
N GLY A 11 -14.64 1.87 -7.51
CA GLY A 11 -15.68 1.53 -8.47
C GLY A 11 -15.24 1.19 -9.89
N GLU A 12 -14.13 0.46 -10.08
CA GLU A 12 -13.89 -0.18 -11.38
C GLU A 12 -14.99 -1.20 -11.71
N MET A 13 -15.59 -1.79 -10.69
CA MET A 13 -16.65 -2.80 -10.78
C MET A 13 -18.03 -2.25 -10.42
N ASP A 14 -18.09 -1.17 -9.64
CA ASP A 14 -19.30 -0.52 -9.19
C ASP A 14 -19.36 0.89 -9.79
N GLU A 15 -20.56 1.38 -10.10
CA GLU A 15 -20.77 2.76 -10.56
C GLU A 15 -20.58 3.73 -9.39
N ALA A 16 -19.30 3.97 -8.98
CA ALA A 16 -19.01 4.92 -7.92
C ALA A 16 -19.37 6.34 -8.35
N PRO A 17 -20.04 7.11 -7.50
CA PRO A 17 -20.45 8.48 -7.84
C PRO A 17 -19.29 9.46 -7.89
N MET A 18 -18.11 9.11 -7.33
CA MET A 18 -16.89 9.91 -7.29
C MET A 18 -15.67 9.02 -7.12
N LEU A 19 -14.49 9.58 -7.40
CA LEU A 19 -13.19 8.92 -7.28
C LEU A 19 -13.05 7.67 -8.17
N TYR A 20 -13.83 7.60 -9.26
CA TYR A 20 -13.72 6.52 -10.24
C TYR A 20 -12.49 6.71 -11.15
N ILE A 21 -11.97 5.63 -11.67
CA ILE A 21 -10.80 5.65 -12.56
C ILE A 21 -11.10 6.51 -13.81
N GLY A 22 -10.23 7.48 -14.05
CA GLY A 22 -10.36 8.46 -15.13
C GLY A 22 -11.05 9.76 -14.73
N GLU A 23 -11.61 9.86 -13.53
CA GLU A 23 -12.18 11.13 -13.03
C GLU A 23 -11.12 12.22 -12.99
N ARG A 24 -11.51 13.41 -13.42
CA ARG A 24 -10.63 14.59 -13.43
C ARG A 24 -11.00 15.52 -12.28
N LEU A 25 -10.00 15.84 -11.46
CA LEU A 25 -10.16 16.62 -10.24
C LEU A 25 -9.34 17.92 -10.29
N GLY A 26 -9.76 18.88 -9.46
CA GLY A 26 -9.12 20.19 -9.33
C GLY A 26 -9.68 21.22 -10.30
N THR A 27 -8.94 22.29 -10.50
CA THR A 27 -9.38 23.41 -11.37
C THR A 27 -9.21 23.12 -12.87
N LEU A 28 -8.66 21.97 -13.21
CA LEU A 28 -8.30 21.55 -14.58
C LEU A 28 -7.30 22.49 -15.28
N ASN A 29 -6.64 23.34 -14.52
CA ASN A 29 -5.58 24.24 -14.95
C ASN A 29 -4.34 24.05 -14.08
N GLY A 30 -3.15 24.03 -14.69
CA GLY A 30 -1.89 23.91 -13.99
C GLY A 30 -1.20 22.56 -14.21
N PRO A 31 -0.31 22.13 -13.31
CA PRO A 31 0.41 20.89 -13.46
C PRO A 31 -0.52 19.69 -13.42
N LYS A 32 -0.16 18.64 -14.18
CA LYS A 32 -0.95 17.41 -14.33
C LYS A 32 -0.41 16.32 -13.41
N PHE A 33 -1.32 15.67 -12.69
CA PHE A 33 -0.99 14.61 -11.72
C PHE A 33 -1.83 13.36 -11.94
N ASP A 34 -1.25 12.23 -11.61
CA ASP A 34 -1.96 11.00 -11.33
C ASP A 34 -2.28 10.94 -9.83
N ILE A 35 -3.47 10.48 -9.51
CA ILE A 35 -3.97 10.32 -8.14
C ILE A 35 -4.37 8.87 -7.96
N ALA A 36 -3.82 8.23 -6.94
CA ALA A 36 -4.27 6.95 -6.43
C ALA A 36 -4.91 7.18 -5.06
N VAL A 37 -6.10 6.65 -4.84
CA VAL A 37 -6.85 6.86 -3.60
C VAL A 37 -7.57 5.58 -3.19
N ASP A 38 -7.58 5.31 -1.89
CA ASP A 38 -8.49 4.39 -1.22
C ASP A 38 -9.10 5.15 -0.04
N PRO A 39 -10.38 5.55 -0.12
CA PRO A 39 -11.04 6.33 0.91
C PRO A 39 -11.16 5.59 2.25
N LEU A 40 -11.19 4.26 2.24
CA LEU A 40 -11.32 3.44 3.44
C LEU A 40 -10.61 2.10 3.31
N GLU A 41 -9.29 2.12 3.38
CA GLU A 41 -8.47 0.92 3.53
C GLU A 41 -8.73 0.25 4.88
N GLY A 42 -9.01 -1.05 4.87
CA GLY A 42 -9.33 -1.79 6.09
C GLY A 42 -10.79 -1.62 6.53
N THR A 43 -11.74 -1.82 5.61
CA THR A 43 -13.19 -1.73 5.89
C THR A 43 -13.62 -2.62 7.05
N LYS A 44 -13.06 -3.84 7.19
CA LYS A 44 -13.34 -4.74 8.32
C LYS A 44 -12.80 -4.20 9.64
N PHE A 45 -11.64 -3.54 9.61
CA PHE A 45 -11.10 -2.90 10.81
C PHE A 45 -12.04 -1.81 11.31
N THR A 46 -12.57 -0.99 10.40
CA THR A 46 -13.56 0.05 10.74
C THR A 46 -14.83 -0.56 11.28
N ALA A 47 -15.39 -1.58 10.61
CA ALA A 47 -16.64 -2.24 11.01
C ALA A 47 -16.54 -2.90 12.39
N ASN A 48 -15.38 -3.42 12.76
CA ASN A 48 -15.13 -4.11 14.02
C ASN A 48 -14.47 -3.23 15.08
N ASN A 49 -14.22 -1.94 14.79
CA ASN A 49 -13.44 -1.04 15.63
C ASN A 49 -12.03 -1.59 15.97
N GLU A 50 -11.43 -2.26 14.98
CA GLU A 50 -10.07 -2.77 15.05
C GLU A 50 -9.05 -1.70 14.59
N PRO A 51 -7.77 -1.78 15.02
CA PRO A 51 -6.76 -0.79 14.66
C PRO A 51 -6.34 -0.88 13.18
N ASN A 52 -5.71 0.23 12.70
CA ASN A 52 -5.05 0.32 11.39
C ASN A 52 -5.98 0.46 10.16
N ALA A 53 -7.20 1.02 10.32
CA ALA A 53 -7.96 1.52 9.19
C ALA A 53 -7.52 2.94 8.81
N PHE A 54 -7.35 3.20 7.52
CA PHE A 54 -6.86 4.46 6.97
C PHE A 54 -7.75 4.96 5.82
N SER A 55 -7.71 6.27 5.58
CA SER A 55 -7.97 6.86 4.26
C SER A 55 -6.63 7.21 3.63
N VAL A 56 -6.34 6.73 2.43
CA VAL A 56 -5.03 6.87 1.80
C VAL A 56 -5.11 7.53 0.44
N ILE A 57 -4.08 8.35 0.15
CA ILE A 57 -3.90 9.00 -1.14
C ILE A 57 -2.42 9.05 -1.51
N ALA A 58 -2.14 8.80 -2.80
CA ALA A 58 -0.83 9.07 -3.40
C ALA A 58 -1.01 9.98 -4.62
N VAL A 59 -0.10 10.95 -4.77
CA VAL A 59 -0.10 11.91 -5.88
C VAL A 59 1.29 11.97 -6.49
N ALA A 60 1.37 11.77 -7.80
CA ALA A 60 2.61 11.85 -8.57
C ALA A 60 2.37 12.61 -9.88
N ASN A 61 3.43 12.97 -10.62
CA ASN A 61 3.23 13.58 -11.93
C ASN A 61 2.47 12.63 -12.87
N LYS A 62 1.79 13.20 -13.85
CA LYS A 62 1.01 12.40 -14.81
C LYS A 62 1.87 11.37 -15.53
N GLY A 63 1.42 10.10 -15.47
CA GLY A 63 2.11 8.94 -16.04
C GLY A 63 3.12 8.28 -15.09
N ASP A 64 3.25 8.77 -13.86
CA ASP A 64 4.21 8.25 -12.88
C ASP A 64 3.63 7.20 -11.93
N LEU A 65 2.30 7.01 -11.88
CA LEU A 65 1.68 5.91 -11.15
C LEU A 65 1.19 4.80 -12.10
N LEU A 66 1.44 3.55 -11.72
CA LEU A 66 0.89 2.40 -12.42
C LEU A 66 -0.64 2.37 -12.22
N SER A 67 -1.38 2.41 -13.33
CA SER A 67 -2.82 2.12 -13.30
C SER A 67 -3.00 0.61 -13.20
N ALA A 68 -3.09 0.09 -11.99
CA ALA A 68 -3.35 -1.31 -11.75
C ALA A 68 -4.86 -1.58 -11.83
N PRO A 69 -5.29 -2.66 -12.52
CA PRO A 69 -6.69 -3.07 -12.50
C PRO A 69 -7.09 -3.53 -11.10
N ASP A 70 -8.37 -3.45 -10.78
CA ASP A 70 -8.92 -4.04 -9.57
C ASP A 70 -8.88 -5.57 -9.68
N THR A 71 -7.77 -6.13 -9.21
CA THR A 71 -7.43 -7.56 -9.20
C THR A 71 -6.42 -7.85 -8.10
N TYR A 72 -6.11 -9.11 -7.88
CA TYR A 72 -5.06 -9.49 -6.93
C TYR A 72 -3.65 -9.23 -7.46
N MET A 73 -2.75 -8.95 -6.51
CA MET A 73 -1.32 -8.86 -6.74
C MET A 73 -0.58 -9.67 -5.67
N GLU A 74 0.25 -10.61 -6.09
CA GLU A 74 1.26 -11.24 -5.25
C GLU A 74 2.30 -10.19 -4.89
N LYS A 75 2.64 -10.06 -3.62
CA LYS A 75 3.53 -8.99 -3.10
C LYS A 75 4.53 -9.51 -2.10
N ILE A 76 5.75 -9.00 -2.21
CA ILE A 76 6.81 -9.15 -1.23
C ILE A 76 7.42 -7.77 -0.97
N ALA A 77 7.52 -7.37 0.30
CA ALA A 77 8.04 -6.06 0.67
C ALA A 77 8.91 -6.10 1.91
N VAL A 78 9.98 -5.29 1.91
CA VAL A 78 10.92 -5.12 3.03
C VAL A 78 11.28 -3.65 3.19
N GLY A 79 11.73 -3.29 4.39
CA GLY A 79 12.16 -1.92 4.71
C GLY A 79 13.45 -1.49 4.01
N ALA A 80 13.91 -0.31 4.39
CA ALA A 80 15.16 0.29 3.89
C ALA A 80 16.42 -0.42 4.38
N ASN A 81 17.59 0.04 3.87
CA ASN A 81 18.92 -0.37 4.31
C ASN A 81 19.26 -1.86 4.09
N LEU A 82 18.64 -2.47 3.09
CA LEU A 82 18.92 -3.82 2.64
C LEU A 82 19.59 -3.79 1.25
N PRO A 83 20.41 -4.81 0.88
CA PRO A 83 20.99 -4.91 -0.45
C PRO A 83 19.92 -4.82 -1.54
N LYS A 84 20.19 -4.09 -2.62
CA LYS A 84 19.26 -4.01 -3.75
C LYS A 84 19.00 -5.39 -4.35
N ASN A 85 17.77 -5.62 -4.79
CA ASN A 85 17.33 -6.88 -5.38
C ASN A 85 17.61 -8.10 -4.48
N LEU A 86 17.49 -7.91 -3.17
CA LEU A 86 17.70 -8.97 -2.18
C LEU A 86 16.69 -10.10 -2.34
N LEU A 87 15.45 -9.74 -2.59
CA LEU A 87 14.31 -10.65 -2.66
C LEU A 87 13.74 -10.71 -4.09
N ASP A 88 13.15 -11.85 -4.42
CA ASP A 88 12.46 -12.05 -5.68
C ASP A 88 11.27 -13.00 -5.48
N ILE A 89 10.12 -12.66 -6.04
CA ILE A 89 8.89 -13.48 -5.95
C ILE A 89 9.17 -14.91 -6.43
N ASP A 90 9.96 -15.08 -7.49
CA ASP A 90 10.26 -16.39 -8.09
C ASP A 90 11.24 -17.24 -7.26
N PHE A 91 11.89 -16.66 -6.25
CA PHE A 91 12.76 -17.45 -5.36
C PHE A 91 11.98 -18.36 -4.42
N GLY A 92 10.69 -18.09 -4.22
CA GLY A 92 9.86 -18.77 -3.24
C GLY A 92 10.17 -18.34 -1.80
N VAL A 93 9.30 -18.78 -0.89
CA VAL A 93 9.30 -18.33 0.51
C VAL A 93 10.61 -18.66 1.22
N GLU A 94 11.04 -19.93 1.17
CA GLU A 94 12.20 -20.41 1.91
C GLU A 94 13.49 -19.66 1.56
N LYS A 95 13.75 -19.45 0.24
CA LYS A 95 14.96 -18.75 -0.22
C LYS A 95 14.93 -17.29 0.19
N ASN A 96 13.79 -16.60 0.02
CA ASN A 96 13.63 -15.20 0.41
C ASN A 96 13.87 -15.00 1.92
N ILE A 97 13.32 -15.86 2.77
CA ILE A 97 13.52 -15.79 4.22
C ILE A 97 14.99 -16.00 4.59
N LYS A 98 15.68 -17.00 3.99
CA LYS A 98 17.12 -17.22 4.22
C LYS A 98 17.98 -16.02 3.81
N LEU A 99 17.68 -15.41 2.66
CA LEU A 99 18.39 -14.22 2.19
C LEU A 99 18.16 -13.03 3.12
N LEU A 100 16.93 -12.82 3.55
CA LEU A 100 16.58 -11.73 4.47
C LEU A 100 17.26 -11.91 5.84
N ALA A 101 17.22 -13.11 6.42
CA ALA A 101 17.88 -13.43 7.69
C ALA A 101 19.38 -13.10 7.63
N LYS A 102 20.03 -13.54 6.53
CA LYS A 102 21.46 -13.25 6.30
C LYS A 102 21.72 -11.74 6.18
N ALA A 103 20.92 -11.02 5.40
CA ALA A 103 21.10 -9.58 5.17
C ALA A 103 20.87 -8.75 6.45
N LYS A 104 19.93 -9.18 7.32
CA LYS A 104 19.67 -8.54 8.61
C LYS A 104 20.56 -9.03 9.75
N ASN A 105 21.44 -10.00 9.49
CA ASN A 105 22.24 -10.68 10.53
C ASN A 105 21.38 -11.20 11.71
N LYS A 106 20.20 -11.77 11.39
CA LYS A 106 19.25 -12.37 12.33
C LYS A 106 19.19 -13.89 12.15
N LYS A 107 18.83 -14.61 13.22
CA LYS A 107 18.39 -16.00 13.07
C LYS A 107 17.04 -16.01 12.33
N ILE A 108 16.78 -17.07 11.60
CA ILE A 108 15.49 -17.22 10.90
C ILE A 108 14.32 -17.18 11.90
N SER A 109 14.47 -17.77 13.07
CA SER A 109 13.49 -17.76 14.16
C SER A 109 13.18 -16.36 14.72
N ASP A 110 14.07 -15.39 14.51
CA ASP A 110 13.93 -14.03 15.04
C ASP A 110 13.32 -13.06 14.01
N LEU A 111 12.96 -13.59 12.83
CA LEU A 111 12.27 -12.81 11.81
C LEU A 111 10.78 -12.77 12.08
N ASN A 112 10.19 -11.59 11.85
CA ASN A 112 8.76 -11.35 11.87
C ASN A 112 8.23 -11.20 10.44
N VAL A 113 7.30 -12.06 10.04
CA VAL A 113 6.69 -12.07 8.70
C VAL A 113 5.23 -11.67 8.81
N CYS A 114 4.83 -10.60 8.14
CA CYS A 114 3.44 -10.19 8.04
C CYS A 114 2.74 -10.94 6.90
N VAL A 115 1.61 -11.57 7.18
CA VAL A 115 0.82 -12.33 6.21
C VAL A 115 -0.67 -12.03 6.39
N LEU A 116 -1.39 -11.75 5.29
CA LEU A 116 -2.85 -11.69 5.27
C LEU A 116 -3.43 -13.08 5.58
N LYS A 117 -4.32 -13.15 6.56
CA LYS A 117 -5.00 -14.40 6.93
C LYS A 117 -6.07 -14.76 5.90
N ARG A 118 -5.65 -15.50 4.87
CA ARG A 118 -6.53 -15.98 3.80
C ARG A 118 -6.13 -17.42 3.41
N PRO A 119 -7.07 -18.28 3.01
CA PRO A 119 -6.75 -19.67 2.58
C PRO A 119 -5.71 -19.75 1.46
N ARG A 120 -5.69 -18.75 0.57
CA ARG A 120 -4.70 -18.70 -0.53
C ARG A 120 -3.24 -18.58 -0.07
N HIS A 121 -2.99 -18.32 1.21
CA HIS A 121 -1.64 -18.22 1.80
C HIS A 121 -1.24 -19.47 2.60
N ASP A 122 -2.06 -20.53 2.63
CA ASP A 122 -1.79 -21.71 3.46
C ASP A 122 -0.44 -22.37 3.13
N GLU A 123 -0.04 -22.42 1.85
CA GLU A 123 1.27 -22.95 1.47
C GLU A 123 2.43 -22.06 1.93
N ILE A 124 2.27 -20.73 1.86
CA ILE A 124 3.25 -19.76 2.40
C ILE A 124 3.40 -20.00 3.91
N VAL A 125 2.30 -20.04 4.64
CA VAL A 125 2.24 -20.24 6.09
C VAL A 125 2.88 -21.58 6.48
N LYS A 126 2.60 -22.65 5.75
CA LYS A 126 3.19 -23.97 5.97
C LYS A 126 4.72 -23.97 5.86
N VAL A 127 5.28 -23.27 4.87
CA VAL A 127 6.73 -23.11 4.73
C VAL A 127 7.30 -22.28 5.88
N LEU A 128 6.70 -21.14 6.19
CA LEU A 128 7.13 -20.25 7.28
C LEU A 128 7.11 -20.96 8.64
N THR A 129 6.07 -21.75 8.91
CA THR A 129 5.94 -22.54 10.13
C THR A 129 7.06 -23.59 10.25
N LYS A 130 7.39 -24.29 9.15
CA LYS A 130 8.51 -25.26 9.13
C LYS A 130 9.87 -24.57 9.37
N MET A 131 10.01 -23.31 8.99
CA MET A 131 11.21 -22.52 9.21
C MET A 131 11.27 -21.91 10.62
N ASN A 132 10.23 -22.07 11.42
CA ASN A 132 10.11 -21.53 12.77
C ASN A 132 10.28 -20.01 12.86
N VAL A 133 9.70 -19.27 11.89
CA VAL A 133 9.65 -17.81 11.92
C VAL A 133 8.39 -17.31 12.66
N HIS A 134 8.43 -16.12 13.20
CA HIS A 134 7.24 -15.49 13.76
C HIS A 134 6.32 -14.98 12.65
N ILE A 135 5.07 -15.48 12.64
CA ILE A 135 4.05 -15.07 11.65
C ILE A 135 3.06 -14.11 12.31
N ASN A 136 3.04 -12.88 11.87
CA ASN A 136 2.06 -11.87 12.26
C ASN A 136 0.92 -11.85 11.25
N TYR A 137 -0.23 -12.40 11.64
CA TYR A 137 -1.42 -12.40 10.80
C TYR A 137 -2.15 -11.08 10.90
N ILE A 138 -2.55 -10.54 9.75
CA ILE A 138 -3.51 -9.45 9.65
C ILE A 138 -4.78 -9.94 8.96
N GLN A 139 -5.94 -9.47 9.45
CA GLN A 139 -7.24 -9.90 8.92
C GLN A 139 -7.63 -9.12 7.67
N ASP A 140 -7.15 -7.89 7.55
CA ASP A 140 -7.42 -6.92 6.49
C ASP A 140 -6.28 -5.91 6.43
N GLY A 141 -6.39 -4.85 5.59
CA GLY A 141 -5.42 -3.75 5.60
C GLY A 141 -4.11 -4.13 4.92
N ASP A 142 -4.15 -4.36 3.62
CA ASP A 142 -2.98 -4.73 2.80
C ASP A 142 -1.89 -3.65 2.84
N ILE A 143 -2.28 -2.37 2.74
CA ILE A 143 -1.36 -1.23 2.84
C ILE A 143 -0.74 -1.18 4.24
N ALA A 144 -1.53 -1.31 5.30
CA ALA A 144 -1.03 -1.36 6.68
C ALA A 144 -0.02 -2.50 6.87
N GLY A 145 -0.29 -3.67 6.28
CA GLY A 145 0.62 -4.81 6.28
C GLY A 145 1.97 -4.48 5.66
N VAL A 146 1.98 -3.86 4.48
CA VAL A 146 3.22 -3.42 3.83
C VAL A 146 3.92 -2.32 4.63
N LEU A 147 3.18 -1.34 5.17
CA LEU A 147 3.77 -0.27 5.98
C LEU A 147 4.35 -0.77 7.31
N SER A 148 3.99 -1.94 7.77
CA SER A 148 4.55 -2.54 8.99
C SER A 148 6.04 -2.89 8.90
N VAL A 149 6.64 -2.85 7.67
CA VAL A 149 8.08 -3.11 7.46
C VAL A 149 8.94 -1.85 7.49
N ILE A 150 8.32 -0.65 7.65
CA ILE A 150 9.01 0.64 7.68
C ILE A 150 9.08 1.22 9.10
N GLY A 151 9.93 2.23 9.28
CA GLY A 151 10.19 2.90 10.56
C GLY A 151 11.55 2.55 11.14
N GLU A 152 11.88 3.17 12.27
CA GLU A 152 13.14 2.90 12.99
C GLU A 152 13.13 1.50 13.63
N GLU A 153 11.99 1.13 14.21
CA GLU A 153 11.73 -0.19 14.79
C GLU A 153 10.51 -0.82 14.10
N PRO A 154 10.69 -1.40 12.89
CA PRO A 154 9.58 -1.97 12.15
C PRO A 154 9.01 -3.21 12.86
N LYS A 155 7.68 -3.30 12.89
CA LYS A 155 6.95 -4.41 13.52
C LYS A 155 7.22 -5.74 12.83
N ASN A 156 7.45 -5.68 11.50
CA ASN A 156 7.75 -6.85 10.70
C ASN A 156 9.03 -6.65 9.88
N ASP A 157 9.74 -7.74 9.62
CA ASP A 157 10.93 -7.75 8.79
C ASP A 157 10.58 -7.83 7.30
N ILE A 158 9.44 -8.44 6.98
CA ILE A 158 8.96 -8.66 5.62
C ILE A 158 7.44 -8.78 5.61
N TYR A 159 6.81 -8.24 4.58
CA TYR A 159 5.44 -8.53 4.17
C TYR A 159 5.45 -9.53 3.01
N TYR A 160 4.63 -10.58 3.09
CA TYR A 160 4.56 -11.63 2.09
C TYR A 160 3.11 -12.10 1.91
N SER A 161 2.41 -11.58 0.91
CA SER A 161 0.99 -11.90 0.69
C SER A 161 0.53 -11.61 -0.74
N THR A 162 -0.62 -12.15 -1.08
CA THR A 162 -1.44 -11.77 -2.23
C THR A 162 -2.63 -10.97 -1.73
N GLY A 163 -2.73 -9.72 -2.11
CA GLY A 163 -3.82 -8.78 -1.80
C GLY A 163 -4.17 -7.95 -3.02
N GLY A 164 -4.81 -6.81 -2.89
CA GLY A 164 -5.23 -5.99 -4.03
C GLY A 164 -4.06 -5.36 -4.82
N GLY A 165 -4.23 -5.27 -6.13
CA GLY A 165 -3.28 -4.60 -7.02
C GLY A 165 -3.24 -3.09 -6.80
N PRO A 166 -4.38 -2.39 -6.70
CA PRO A 166 -4.47 -0.98 -6.35
C PRO A 166 -3.75 -0.63 -5.06
N GLU A 167 -3.99 -1.39 -3.99
CA GLU A 167 -3.33 -1.21 -2.68
C GLU A 167 -1.82 -1.46 -2.79
N GLY A 168 -1.40 -2.34 -3.71
CA GLY A 168 0.02 -2.57 -4.00
C GLY A 168 0.72 -1.33 -4.53
N VAL A 169 0.08 -0.54 -5.40
CA VAL A 169 0.64 0.71 -5.92
C VAL A 169 0.67 1.80 -4.84
N LEU A 170 -0.38 1.92 -4.02
CA LEU A 170 -0.40 2.83 -2.87
C LEU A 170 0.70 2.50 -1.86
N ALA A 171 0.88 1.22 -1.54
CA ALA A 171 1.95 0.76 -0.66
C ALA A 171 3.35 1.02 -1.25
N ALA A 172 3.52 0.80 -2.56
CA ALA A 172 4.77 1.12 -3.27
C ALA A 172 5.08 2.62 -3.22
N ALA A 173 4.06 3.50 -3.29
CA ALA A 173 4.24 4.94 -3.14
C ALA A 173 4.82 5.31 -1.78
N ALA A 174 4.29 4.75 -0.70
CA ALA A 174 4.83 4.95 0.63
C ALA A 174 6.26 4.41 0.78
N LEU A 175 6.50 3.16 0.34
CA LEU A 175 7.83 2.54 0.41
C LEU A 175 8.88 3.30 -0.40
N SER A 176 8.51 3.90 -1.55
CA SER A 176 9.42 4.70 -2.35
C SER A 176 9.95 5.94 -1.61
N CYS A 177 9.16 6.49 -0.68
CA CYS A 177 9.55 7.60 0.17
C CYS A 177 10.52 7.17 1.28
N TYR A 178 10.41 5.92 1.74
CA TYR A 178 11.25 5.35 2.80
C TYR A 178 12.53 4.68 2.30
N GLY A 179 12.64 4.38 0.99
CA GLY A 179 13.76 3.64 0.43
C GLY A 179 13.66 2.12 0.64
N GLY A 180 12.48 1.60 0.96
CA GLY A 180 12.18 0.16 1.02
C GLY A 180 12.22 -0.50 -0.35
N GLN A 181 12.03 -1.82 -0.37
CA GLN A 181 11.97 -2.62 -1.59
C GLN A 181 10.67 -3.40 -1.64
N MET A 182 10.10 -3.49 -2.82
CA MET A 182 8.88 -4.26 -3.06
C MET A 182 8.91 -4.84 -4.47
N GLN A 183 8.40 -6.06 -4.60
CA GLN A 183 7.99 -6.63 -5.87
C GLN A 183 6.52 -7.01 -5.83
N GLY A 184 5.83 -6.80 -6.95
CA GLY A 184 4.47 -7.23 -7.17
C GLY A 184 4.33 -7.98 -8.50
N ARG A 185 3.39 -8.93 -8.57
CA ARG A 185 2.93 -9.57 -9.80
C ARG A 185 1.42 -9.67 -9.77
N LEU A 186 0.76 -9.18 -10.83
CA LEU A 186 -0.69 -9.28 -10.96
C LEU A 186 -1.11 -10.76 -11.10
N VAL A 187 -2.15 -11.13 -10.38
CA VAL A 187 -2.78 -12.44 -10.48
C VAL A 187 -4.10 -12.25 -11.23
N LEU A 188 -4.12 -12.65 -12.49
CA LEU A 188 -5.19 -12.31 -13.43
C LEU A 188 -5.91 -13.56 -13.92
N ASN A 189 -7.24 -13.57 -13.83
CA ASN A 189 -8.08 -14.48 -14.58
C ASN A 189 -8.27 -13.97 -16.02
N GLU A 190 -8.99 -14.70 -16.88
CA GLU A 190 -9.12 -14.35 -18.30
C GLU A 190 -9.88 -13.03 -18.52
N GLU A 191 -10.88 -12.73 -17.73
CA GLU A 191 -11.65 -11.49 -17.82
C GLU A 191 -10.78 -10.28 -17.35
N GLU A 192 -10.04 -10.47 -16.27
CA GLU A 192 -9.10 -9.46 -15.74
C GLU A 192 -7.95 -9.17 -16.70
N LYS A 193 -7.48 -10.16 -17.47
CA LYS A 193 -6.51 -9.95 -18.56
C LYS A 193 -7.04 -9.02 -19.64
N ILE A 194 -8.33 -9.08 -19.94
CA ILE A 194 -8.97 -8.18 -20.91
C ILE A 194 -8.98 -6.74 -20.38
N ARG A 195 -9.32 -6.55 -19.10
CA ARG A 195 -9.28 -5.23 -18.44
C ARG A 195 -7.85 -4.71 -18.37
N ALA A 196 -6.91 -5.52 -17.93
CA ALA A 196 -5.49 -5.16 -17.84
C ALA A 196 -4.92 -4.69 -19.21
N LYS A 197 -5.30 -5.36 -20.32
CA LYS A 197 -4.93 -4.91 -21.66
C LYS A 197 -5.43 -3.51 -22.00
N LYS A 198 -6.66 -3.16 -21.61
CA LYS A 198 -7.23 -1.82 -21.81
C LYS A 198 -6.44 -0.75 -21.05
N LEU A 199 -5.87 -1.10 -19.90
CA LEU A 199 -4.98 -0.24 -19.11
C LEU A 199 -3.51 -0.24 -19.62
N GLY A 200 -3.24 -0.92 -20.75
CA GLY A 200 -1.92 -0.94 -21.39
C GLY A 200 -0.96 -2.01 -20.86
N ILE A 201 -1.42 -2.93 -20.00
CA ILE A 201 -0.62 -4.05 -19.48
C ILE A 201 -0.57 -5.14 -20.56
N LYS A 202 0.64 -5.38 -21.10
CA LYS A 202 0.88 -6.35 -22.19
C LYS A 202 1.46 -7.68 -21.69
N ASP A 203 2.31 -7.63 -20.67
CA ASP A 203 2.92 -8.81 -20.05
C ASP A 203 2.23 -9.09 -18.71
N PHE A 204 1.44 -10.16 -18.67
CA PHE A 204 0.68 -10.55 -17.48
C PHE A 204 1.52 -11.26 -16.42
N ASN A 205 2.73 -11.71 -16.78
CA ASN A 205 3.67 -12.33 -15.84
C ASN A 205 4.74 -11.35 -15.35
N ARG A 206 4.64 -10.08 -15.76
CA ARG A 206 5.60 -9.06 -15.39
C ARG A 206 5.70 -8.92 -13.87
N LYS A 207 6.92 -8.92 -13.37
CA LYS A 207 7.24 -8.45 -12.02
C LYS A 207 7.42 -6.94 -12.04
N TYR A 208 6.76 -6.25 -11.13
CA TYR A 208 6.84 -4.81 -10.94
C TYR A 208 7.66 -4.55 -9.68
N ASN A 209 8.73 -3.79 -9.81
CA ASN A 209 9.43 -3.19 -8.67
C ASN A 209 8.79 -1.85 -8.31
N ILE A 210 9.23 -1.21 -7.21
CA ILE A 210 8.72 0.10 -6.81
C ILE A 210 8.81 1.11 -7.96
N ASP A 211 9.95 1.19 -8.66
CA ASP A 211 10.16 2.14 -9.75
C ASP A 211 9.32 1.84 -11.01
N ASP A 212 8.77 0.63 -11.14
CA ASP A 212 7.79 0.29 -12.17
C ASP A 212 6.38 0.75 -11.81
N MET A 213 6.04 0.74 -10.51
CA MET A 213 4.73 1.12 -9.98
C MET A 213 4.64 2.62 -9.69
N VAL A 214 5.76 3.24 -9.27
CA VAL A 214 5.83 4.65 -8.88
C VAL A 214 7.11 5.26 -9.42
N ARG A 215 6.99 5.98 -10.53
CA ARG A 215 8.11 6.68 -11.16
C ARG A 215 8.29 8.08 -10.54
N GLY A 216 9.51 8.57 -10.55
CA GLY A 216 9.79 9.96 -10.17
C GLY A 216 9.43 10.31 -8.72
N ASP A 217 8.87 11.49 -8.56
CA ASP A 217 8.51 12.06 -7.27
C ASP A 217 7.06 11.73 -6.90
N VAL A 218 6.80 11.51 -5.61
CA VAL A 218 5.48 11.16 -5.11
C VAL A 218 5.25 11.72 -3.71
N ILE A 219 4.01 12.13 -3.47
CA ILE A 219 3.47 12.42 -2.14
C ILE A 219 2.54 11.27 -1.76
N PHE A 220 2.67 10.77 -0.53
CA PHE A 220 1.77 9.79 0.05
C PHE A 220 1.24 10.30 1.38
N CYS A 221 -0.06 10.14 1.60
CA CYS A 221 -0.70 10.45 2.87
C CYS A 221 -1.60 9.31 3.30
N ALA A 222 -1.53 8.94 4.59
CA ALA A 222 -2.44 8.02 5.24
C ALA A 222 -3.05 8.69 6.46
N THR A 223 -4.36 8.86 6.46
CA THR A 223 -5.11 9.48 7.55
C THR A 223 -5.80 8.39 8.36
N GLY A 224 -5.57 8.36 9.66
CA GLY A 224 -6.16 7.34 10.54
C GLY A 224 -7.66 7.47 10.64
N VAL A 225 -8.38 6.40 10.32
CA VAL A 225 -9.81 6.23 10.61
C VAL A 225 -9.97 5.59 11.99
N THR A 226 -9.27 4.49 12.24
CA THR A 226 -9.11 3.92 13.58
C THR A 226 -7.68 4.09 14.06
N SER A 227 -7.46 4.15 15.38
CA SER A 227 -6.10 4.25 15.94
C SER A 227 -5.32 2.98 15.68
N GLY A 228 -4.03 3.13 15.38
CA GLY A 228 -3.17 2.00 15.08
C GLY A 228 -1.68 2.30 15.21
N ASP A 229 -0.85 1.46 14.59
CA ASP A 229 0.60 1.55 14.71
C ASP A 229 1.18 2.80 14.04
N LEU A 230 0.54 3.30 12.98
CA LEU A 230 1.04 4.40 12.16
C LEU A 230 0.46 5.76 12.58
N THR A 231 -0.85 5.81 12.86
CA THR A 231 -1.58 7.05 13.17
C THR A 231 -2.62 6.84 14.26
N LYS A 232 -3.03 7.94 14.90
CA LYS A 232 -4.24 7.96 15.72
C LYS A 232 -5.46 8.00 14.80
N GLY A 233 -6.55 7.35 15.22
CA GLY A 233 -7.85 7.44 14.56
C GLY A 233 -8.50 8.81 14.76
N VAL A 234 -9.62 9.01 14.08
CA VAL A 234 -10.45 10.21 14.25
C VAL A 234 -10.97 10.27 15.68
N LYS A 235 -10.77 11.43 16.32
CA LYS A 235 -11.30 11.71 17.66
C LYS A 235 -12.41 12.75 17.58
N ASP A 236 -13.57 12.38 18.08
CA ASP A 236 -14.70 13.31 18.22
C ASP A 236 -14.51 14.22 19.44
N LEU A 237 -14.48 15.53 19.21
CA LEU A 237 -14.35 16.57 20.23
C LEU A 237 -15.67 17.33 20.48
N GLY A 238 -16.81 16.76 20.06
CA GLY A 238 -18.12 17.39 20.13
C GLY A 238 -18.47 18.19 18.87
N ASN A 239 -18.01 19.42 18.75
CA ASN A 239 -18.24 20.25 17.55
C ASN A 239 -17.13 20.13 16.49
N GLU A 240 -16.05 19.43 16.82
CA GLU A 240 -14.84 19.29 16.00
C GLU A 240 -14.40 17.84 15.90
N PHE A 241 -13.59 17.54 14.90
CA PHE A 241 -12.83 16.29 14.79
C PHE A 241 -11.33 16.58 14.85
N GLU A 242 -10.60 15.85 15.67
CA GLU A 242 -9.15 15.76 15.58
C GLU A 242 -8.78 14.60 14.64
N VAL A 243 -7.96 14.90 13.65
CA VAL A 243 -7.57 13.96 12.58
C VAL A 243 -6.06 13.93 12.49
N THR A 244 -5.47 12.73 12.46
CA THR A 244 -4.02 12.53 12.36
C THR A 244 -3.66 11.90 11.02
N THR A 245 -2.75 12.54 10.29
CA THR A 245 -2.27 12.11 8.98
C THR A 245 -0.77 11.84 9.03
N PHE A 246 -0.37 10.69 8.53
CA PHE A 246 1.00 10.36 8.20
C PHE A 246 1.30 10.80 6.77
N ALA A 247 2.23 11.73 6.59
CA ALA A 247 2.52 12.36 5.32
C ALA A 247 3.98 12.16 4.92
N LEU A 248 4.18 11.71 3.68
CA LEU A 248 5.48 11.43 3.06
C LEU A 248 5.64 12.22 1.77
N HIS A 249 6.87 12.64 1.47
CA HIS A 249 7.23 13.22 0.17
C HIS A 249 8.64 12.76 -0.22
N LYS A 250 8.75 12.04 -1.32
CA LYS A 250 9.98 11.35 -1.75
C LYS A 250 11.14 12.32 -1.96
N SER A 251 11.01 13.31 -2.85
CA SER A 251 12.10 14.23 -3.20
C SER A 251 12.47 15.20 -2.07
N LYS A 252 11.50 15.61 -1.27
CA LYS A 252 11.71 16.51 -0.12
C LYS A 252 12.14 15.78 1.15
N LYS A 253 12.17 14.44 1.12
CA LYS A 253 12.47 13.59 2.30
C LYS A 253 11.61 13.97 3.50
N ILE A 254 10.34 14.29 3.24
CA ILE A 254 9.38 14.59 4.30
C ILE A 254 8.84 13.27 4.83
N ASN A 255 8.87 13.15 6.15
CA ASN A 255 8.24 12.09 6.92
C ASN A 255 7.68 12.75 8.18
N LYS A 256 6.37 12.98 8.22
CA LYS A 256 5.71 13.74 9.29
C LYS A 256 4.39 13.13 9.69
N ILE A 257 4.10 13.21 10.97
CA ILE A 257 2.74 13.02 11.51
C ILE A 257 2.17 14.42 11.73
N ILE A 258 1.01 14.70 11.16
CA ILE A 258 0.32 15.97 11.18
C ILE A 258 -1.04 15.74 11.84
N THR A 259 -1.33 16.50 12.91
CA THR A 259 -2.64 16.48 13.56
C THR A 259 -3.34 17.81 13.31
N ASN A 260 -4.55 17.75 12.80
CA ASN A 260 -5.40 18.90 12.52
C ASN A 260 -6.74 18.77 13.23
N ILE A 261 -7.36 19.91 13.52
CA ILE A 261 -8.73 20.00 14.06
C ILE A 261 -9.62 20.59 12.97
N TYR A 262 -10.73 19.92 12.72
CA TYR A 262 -11.74 20.31 11.72
C TYR A 262 -13.09 20.48 12.37
N ASN A 263 -13.80 21.57 12.05
CA ASN A 263 -15.20 21.75 12.46
C ASN A 263 -16.09 20.75 11.76
N LYS A 264 -17.05 20.13 12.46
CA LYS A 264 -18.03 19.20 11.88
C LYS A 264 -18.92 19.81 10.79
N TRP A 265 -18.99 21.11 10.72
CA TRP A 265 -19.88 21.86 9.82
C TRP A 265 -19.18 22.34 8.53
N ILE A 266 -17.93 21.91 8.26
CA ILE A 266 -17.29 22.14 6.98
C ILE A 266 -18.08 21.35 5.92
N ARG A 267 -18.96 22.03 5.18
CA ARG A 267 -19.49 21.52 3.93
C ARG A 267 -18.38 21.66 2.89
N PHE A 268 -17.88 20.53 2.41
CA PHE A 268 -17.05 20.54 1.20
C PHE A 268 -17.93 21.05 0.05
N GLN A 269 -17.64 22.24 -0.46
CA GLN A 269 -18.25 22.84 -1.65
C GLN A 269 -17.51 22.36 -2.90
#